data_9e03d48bcb35e6a5f8cea0a5372a432f
#
_entry.id   9e03d48bcb35e6a5f8cea0a5372a432f
#
_cell.length_a   1.000
_cell.length_b   1.000
_cell.length_c   1.000
_cell.angle_alpha   90.00
_cell.angle_beta   90.00
_cell.angle_gamma   90.00
#
_symmetry.space_group_name_H-M   'P 1'
#
loop_
_entity.id
_entity.type
_entity.pdbx_description
1 polymer ?
#
loop_
_entity_poly.entity_id
_entity_poly.type
_entity_poly.pdbx_seq_one_letter_code
_entity_poly.pdbx_strand_id
1 'polypeptide(L)'
;MEQLNRIELRGNVGNIRVSTVGTGQVARFSLATNFLYKNKDGEATVETTWHNIVAWSGKGMPEFEKIGKGSPVYVCGRLRSTKYTGNDGIERQGYEVIASRLSIVTQD
;
A
#
# COMPACT_ATOMS: atom_id res chain seq x y z
N MET A 1 11.45 15.02 -22.45
CA MET A 1 10.21 14.52 -21.78
C MET A 1 10.50 14.18 -20.34
N GLU A 2 9.73 14.73 -19.44
CA GLU A 2 9.82 14.35 -18.04
C GLU A 2 9.11 13.02 -17.81
N GLN A 3 9.72 12.17 -17.02
CA GLN A 3 9.09 10.92 -16.60
C GLN A 3 8.22 11.18 -15.38
N LEU A 4 7.09 10.48 -15.30
CA LEU A 4 6.19 10.60 -14.13
C LEU A 4 5.79 9.21 -13.67
N ASN A 5 5.95 8.97 -12.37
CA ASN A 5 5.50 7.75 -11.72
C ASN A 5 4.99 8.14 -10.33
N ARG A 6 3.68 8.29 -10.22
CA ARG A 6 3.05 8.74 -8.98
C ARG A 6 1.74 8.00 -8.77
N ILE A 7 1.52 7.55 -7.56
CA ILE A 7 0.28 6.90 -7.17
C ILE A 7 -0.18 7.45 -5.83
N GLU A 8 -1.47 7.68 -5.70
CA GLU A 8 -2.10 8.08 -4.45
C GLU A 8 -3.19 7.10 -4.10
N LEU A 9 -3.19 6.65 -2.86
CA LEU A 9 -4.15 5.66 -2.38
C LEU A 9 -4.70 6.09 -1.03
N ARG A 10 -5.98 5.84 -0.82
CA ARG A 10 -6.62 6.00 0.48
C ARG A 10 -7.45 4.76 0.74
N GLY A 11 -7.14 4.07 1.82
CA GLY A 11 -7.82 2.81 2.11
C GLY A 11 -7.51 2.33 3.51
N ASN A 12 -7.73 1.05 3.75
CA ASN A 12 -7.57 0.44 5.06
C ASN A 12 -6.46 -0.59 5.05
N VAL A 13 -5.65 -0.55 6.10
CA VAL A 13 -4.53 -1.47 6.27
C VAL A 13 -5.05 -2.87 6.58
N GLY A 14 -4.52 -3.87 5.88
CA GLY A 14 -4.78 -5.27 6.19
C GLY A 14 -3.76 -5.79 7.20
N ASN A 15 -2.65 -6.33 6.71
CA ASN A 15 -1.57 -6.81 7.55
C ASN A 15 -0.42 -5.83 7.51
N ILE A 16 0.24 -5.62 8.65
CA ILE A 16 1.40 -4.74 8.72
C ILE A 16 2.53 -5.44 9.46
N ARG A 17 3.75 -5.26 8.93
CA ARG A 17 4.97 -5.76 9.54
C ARG A 17 5.99 -4.63 9.56
N VAL A 18 6.53 -4.36 10.74
CA VAL A 18 7.55 -3.33 10.92
C VAL A 18 8.86 -4.02 11.31
N SER A 19 9.93 -3.65 10.61
CA SER A 19 11.27 -4.21 10.88
C SER A 19 12.24 -3.06 11.12
N THR A 20 13.22 -3.30 11.98
CA THR A 20 14.28 -2.33 12.24
C THR A 20 15.43 -2.59 11.28
N VAL A 21 15.89 -1.56 10.60
CA VAL A 21 17.03 -1.63 9.68
C VAL A 21 17.98 -0.50 10.05
N GLY A 22 19.13 -0.85 10.63
CA GLY A 22 20.07 0.17 11.12
C GLY A 22 19.43 1.01 12.21
N THR A 23 19.41 2.32 12.00
CA THR A 23 18.77 3.26 12.93
C THR A 23 17.33 3.60 12.55
N GLY A 24 16.84 3.03 11.45
CA GLY A 24 15.50 3.30 10.94
C GLY A 24 14.60 2.10 11.00
N GLN A 25 13.38 2.28 10.50
CA GLN A 25 12.39 1.24 10.40
C GLN A 25 11.81 1.19 9.00
N VAL A 26 11.39 0.00 8.57
CA VAL A 26 10.63 -0.17 7.36
C VAL A 26 9.31 -0.85 7.72
N ALA A 27 8.22 -0.30 7.21
CA ALA A 27 6.90 -0.89 7.34
C ALA A 27 6.49 -1.47 6.01
N ARG A 28 6.03 -2.72 6.02
CA ARG A 28 5.46 -3.37 4.85
C ARG A 28 4.04 -3.76 5.20
N PHE A 29 3.10 -3.29 4.40
CA PHE A 29 1.71 -3.58 4.69
C PHE A 29 0.88 -3.72 3.42
N SER A 30 -0.26 -4.38 3.56
CA SER A 30 -1.26 -4.45 2.50
C SER A 30 -2.29 -3.35 2.76
N LEU A 31 -2.76 -2.76 1.68
CA LEU A 31 -3.75 -1.68 1.74
C LEU A 31 -4.90 -2.03 0.80
N ALA A 32 -6.11 -2.05 1.35
CA ALA A 32 -7.30 -2.32 0.58
C ALA A 32 -7.95 -1.04 0.12
N THR A 33 -8.21 -0.95 -1.18
CA THR A 33 -9.07 0.11 -1.72
C THR A 33 -10.29 -0.54 -2.35
N ASN A 34 -11.45 0.05 -2.11
CA ASN A 34 -12.71 -0.48 -2.58
C ASN A 34 -13.29 0.42 -3.65
N PHE A 35 -13.74 -0.19 -4.74
CA PHE A 35 -14.43 0.50 -5.82
C PHE A 35 -15.84 -0.05 -5.91
N LEU A 36 -16.83 0.85 -5.82
CA LEU A 36 -18.22 0.49 -5.87
C LEU A 36 -18.75 0.71 -7.27
N TYR A 37 -19.39 -0.31 -7.83
CA TYR A 37 -19.99 -0.21 -9.16
C TYR A 37 -21.28 -1.02 -9.24
N LYS A 38 -22.04 -0.80 -10.30
CA LYS A 38 -23.24 -1.59 -10.58
C LYS A 38 -22.92 -2.63 -11.65
N ASN A 39 -23.32 -3.87 -11.39
CA ASN A 39 -23.16 -4.94 -12.35
C ASN A 39 -24.25 -4.88 -13.42
N LYS A 40 -24.27 -5.87 -14.33
CA LYS A 40 -25.23 -5.90 -15.45
C LYS A 40 -26.68 -5.98 -14.99
N ASP A 41 -26.90 -6.53 -13.80
CA ASP A 41 -28.26 -6.67 -13.25
C ASP A 41 -28.67 -5.47 -12.42
N GLY A 42 -27.87 -4.41 -12.39
CA GLY A 42 -28.15 -3.21 -11.62
C GLY A 42 -27.86 -3.31 -10.14
N GLU A 43 -27.21 -4.39 -9.71
CA GLU A 43 -26.88 -4.61 -8.31
C GLU A 43 -25.57 -3.92 -7.96
N ALA A 44 -25.49 -3.33 -6.75
CA ALA A 44 -24.26 -2.73 -6.26
C ALA A 44 -23.25 -3.82 -5.94
N THR A 45 -22.03 -3.66 -6.43
CA THR A 45 -20.94 -4.62 -6.27
C THR A 45 -19.70 -3.86 -5.82
N VAL A 46 -18.92 -4.47 -4.93
CA VAL A 46 -17.67 -3.89 -4.44
C VAL A 46 -16.50 -4.70 -4.99
N GLU A 47 -15.56 -3.99 -5.63
CA GLU A 47 -14.30 -4.58 -6.05
C GLU A 47 -13.22 -4.10 -5.12
N THR A 48 -12.52 -5.03 -4.47
CA THR A 48 -11.42 -4.71 -3.56
C THR A 48 -10.09 -5.01 -4.23
N THR A 49 -9.22 -4.02 -4.23
CA THR A 49 -7.85 -4.18 -4.70
C THR A 49 -6.92 -4.09 -3.51
N TRP A 50 -6.01 -5.06 -3.41
CA TRP A 50 -4.97 -5.09 -2.38
C TRP A 50 -3.66 -4.61 -2.95
N HIS A 51 -3.09 -3.59 -2.31
CA HIS A 51 -1.82 -2.99 -2.74
C HIS A 51 -0.74 -3.35 -1.73
N ASN A 52 0.46 -3.61 -2.22
CA ASN A 52 1.62 -3.85 -1.37
C ASN A 52 2.37 -2.54 -1.18
N ILE A 53 2.50 -2.09 0.05
CA ILE A 53 3.09 -0.79 0.39
C ILE A 53 4.37 -1.00 1.18
N VAL A 54 5.41 -0.24 0.85
CA VAL A 54 6.66 -0.19 1.59
C VAL A 54 6.89 1.25 2.01
N ALA A 55 7.08 1.48 3.30
CA ALA A 55 7.31 2.81 3.85
C ALA A 55 8.51 2.78 4.77
N TRP A 56 9.46 3.74 4.57
CA TRP A 56 10.63 3.88 5.42
C TRP A 56 10.38 5.01 6.41
N SER A 57 10.79 4.81 7.66
CA SER A 57 10.64 5.84 8.69
C SER A 57 11.41 7.10 8.30
N GLY A 58 10.93 8.25 8.75
CA GLY A 58 11.56 9.51 8.46
C GLY A 58 10.54 10.62 8.20
N LYS A 59 11.01 11.63 7.50
CA LYS A 59 10.19 12.81 7.19
C LYS A 59 8.99 12.41 6.32
N GLY A 60 7.83 12.89 6.71
CA GLY A 60 6.58 12.59 5.99
C GLY A 60 5.91 11.31 6.43
N MET A 61 6.45 10.65 7.47
CA MET A 61 5.94 9.38 7.96
C MET A 61 5.45 9.50 9.39
N PRO A 62 4.34 8.81 9.75
CA PRO A 62 3.92 8.72 11.15
C PRO A 62 4.74 7.68 11.88
N GLU A 63 4.48 7.55 13.18
CA GLU A 63 5.02 6.42 13.95
C GLU A 63 4.28 5.16 13.51
N PHE A 64 5.03 4.18 13.01
CA PHE A 64 4.41 2.97 12.44
C PHE A 64 3.64 2.15 13.47
N GLU A 65 4.01 2.24 14.73
CA GLU A 65 3.30 1.53 15.80
C GLU A 65 1.87 2.02 16.01
N LYS A 66 1.53 3.19 15.49
CA LYS A 66 0.17 3.72 15.53
C LYS A 66 -0.72 3.15 14.42
N ILE A 67 -0.14 2.40 13.51
CA ILE A 67 -0.85 1.81 12.39
C ILE A 67 -1.07 0.34 12.67
N GLY A 68 -2.30 -0.11 12.58
CA GLY A 68 -2.64 -1.51 12.76
C GLY A 68 -3.66 -1.96 11.73
N LYS A 69 -4.07 -3.20 11.87
CA LYS A 69 -5.08 -3.77 10.99
C LYS A 69 -6.37 -2.95 11.06
N GLY A 70 -6.87 -2.54 9.91
CA GLY A 70 -8.08 -1.72 9.80
C GLY A 70 -7.83 -0.23 9.79
N SER A 71 -6.62 0.23 10.09
CA SER A 71 -6.32 1.67 10.12
C SER A 71 -6.59 2.32 8.77
N PRO A 72 -7.32 3.44 8.73
CA PRO A 72 -7.49 4.19 7.49
C PRO A 72 -6.25 5.05 7.26
N VAL A 73 -5.62 4.91 6.10
CA VAL A 73 -4.41 5.66 5.77
C VAL A 73 -4.46 6.22 4.37
N TYR A 74 -3.70 7.27 4.17
CA TYR A 74 -3.42 7.87 2.87
C TYR A 74 -1.94 7.62 2.54
N VAL A 75 -1.69 7.18 1.31
CA VAL A 75 -0.35 6.90 0.80
C VAL A 75 -0.13 7.65 -0.49
N CYS A 76 1.01 8.32 -0.61
CA CYS A 76 1.48 8.87 -1.87
C CYS A 76 2.87 8.33 -2.13
N GLY A 77 3.13 7.86 -3.35
CA GLY A 77 4.41 7.30 -3.66
C GLY A 77 4.54 6.96 -5.13
N ARG A 78 5.40 6.00 -5.42
CA ARG A 78 5.65 5.53 -6.78
C ARG A 78 5.48 4.02 -6.86
N LEU A 79 5.16 3.56 -8.05
CA LEU A 79 5.02 2.14 -8.32
C LEU A 79 6.38 1.59 -8.74
N ARG A 80 6.76 0.46 -8.16
CA ARG A 80 8.02 -0.22 -8.47
C ARG A 80 7.71 -1.67 -8.84
N SER A 81 8.30 -2.14 -9.92
CA SER A 81 8.19 -3.56 -10.28
C SER A 81 9.16 -4.39 -9.44
N THR A 82 8.71 -5.57 -9.10
CA THR A 82 9.51 -6.53 -8.33
C THR A 82 9.55 -7.85 -9.09
N LYS A 83 10.61 -8.62 -8.89
CA LYS A 83 10.72 -9.96 -9.45
C LYS A 83 10.89 -10.95 -8.31
N TYR A 84 10.21 -12.08 -8.41
CA TYR A 84 10.36 -13.14 -7.43
C TYR A 84 10.24 -14.49 -8.12
N THR A 85 10.85 -15.49 -7.51
CA THR A 85 10.78 -16.86 -8.01
C THR A 85 9.84 -17.65 -7.10
N GLY A 86 8.81 -18.25 -7.70
CA GLY A 86 7.88 -19.07 -6.95
C GLY A 86 8.47 -20.43 -6.58
N ASN A 87 7.72 -21.20 -5.81
CA ASN A 87 8.12 -22.55 -5.41
C ASN A 87 8.27 -23.49 -6.60
N ASP A 88 7.64 -23.15 -7.71
CA ASP A 88 7.72 -23.91 -8.96
C ASP A 88 8.95 -23.56 -9.80
N GLY A 89 9.81 -22.65 -9.31
CA GLY A 89 10.99 -22.20 -10.04
C GLY A 89 10.71 -21.19 -11.13
N ILE A 90 9.47 -20.76 -11.28
CA ILE A 90 9.08 -19.79 -12.31
C ILE A 90 9.28 -18.37 -11.78
N GLU A 91 9.96 -17.53 -12.56
CA GLU A 91 10.15 -16.13 -12.24
C GLU A 91 8.85 -15.36 -12.54
N ARG A 92 8.38 -14.60 -11.57
CA ARG A 92 7.17 -13.80 -11.69
C ARG A 92 7.47 -12.33 -11.40
N GLN A 93 6.67 -11.47 -11.98
CA GLN A 93 6.77 -10.04 -11.77
C GLN A 93 5.59 -9.57 -10.93
N GLY A 94 5.89 -8.74 -9.95
CA GLY A 94 4.86 -8.09 -9.14
C GLY A 94 5.11 -6.60 -9.07
N TYR A 95 4.31 -5.91 -8.28
CA TYR A 95 4.44 -4.46 -8.08
C TYR A 95 4.27 -4.14 -6.62
N GLU A 96 4.95 -3.09 -6.19
CA GLU A 96 4.76 -2.53 -4.86
C GLU A 96 4.82 -1.00 -4.94
N VAL A 97 4.22 -0.35 -3.96
CA VAL A 97 4.22 1.10 -3.86
C VAL A 97 5.27 1.50 -2.83
N ILE A 98 6.23 2.32 -3.24
CA ILE A 98 7.21 2.89 -2.33
C ILE A 98 6.66 4.23 -1.88
N ALA A 99 6.25 4.31 -0.62
CA ALA A 99 5.62 5.51 -0.08
C ALA A 99 6.65 6.60 0.14
N SER A 100 6.35 7.80 -0.35
CA SER A 100 7.09 9.01 -0.02
C SER A 100 6.37 9.80 1.07
N ARG A 101 5.07 9.55 1.23
CA ARG A 101 4.24 10.17 2.25
C ARG A 101 3.17 9.18 2.71
N LEU A 102 2.97 9.14 4.02
CA LEU A 102 1.98 8.27 4.63
C LEU A 102 1.36 9.03 5.79
N SER A 103 0.05 9.01 5.88
CA SER A 103 -0.64 9.64 7.01
C SER A 103 -1.86 8.83 7.41
N ILE A 104 -2.16 8.88 8.70
CA ILE A 104 -3.36 8.24 9.24
C ILE A 104 -4.52 9.20 8.98
N VAL A 105 -5.59 8.67 8.37
CA VAL A 105 -6.76 9.48 8.07
C VAL A 105 -7.63 9.54 9.32
N THR A 106 -7.92 10.77 9.77
CA THR A 106 -8.85 10.95 10.87
C THR A 106 -10.25 11.12 10.31
N GLN A 107 -11.18 10.40 10.90
CA GLN A 107 -12.59 10.55 10.56
C GLN A 107 -13.27 11.46 11.58
N ASP A 108 -13.93 12.47 11.07
CA ASP A 108 -14.73 13.35 11.94
C ASP A 108 -16.11 12.76 12.16
#